data_613126053b72015f950f185b6f9defcd
#
_entry.id   613126053b72015f950f185b6f9defcd
#
_cell.length_a   1.000
_cell.length_b   1.000
_cell.length_c   1.000
_cell.angle_alpha   90.00
_cell.angle_beta   90.00
_cell.angle_gamma   90.00
#
_symmetry.space_group_name_H-M   'P 1'
#
loop_
_entity.id
_entity.type
_entity.pdbx_description
1 polymer ?
#
loop_
_entity_poly.entity_id
_entity_poly.type
_entity_poly.pdbx_seq_one_letter_code
_entity_poly.pdbx_strand_id
1 'polypeptide(L)'
;ERLWGKKHFIKFYFYTGIGSGLVTLLFNYESVTPVVGASGSVYGVLLAYGLTYPNRRVYLYGIIPIKSLWFVIGIGFIAFASSFNNVSQVSHITHLAGMAIAYILIKKPINLNEIVFRLRKRFLEYQVNQKEKRITEEFQVEKNINRILDKINKEGFDKLSDQEQEDLYKNSQFLSKRKTKD
;
A
#
# COMPACT_ATOMS: atom_id res chain seq x y z
N GLU A 1 -15.84 19.53 10.79
CA GLU A 1 -14.79 19.74 11.82
C GLU A 1 -15.39 19.72 13.22
N ARG A 2 -16.43 20.49 13.50
CA ARG A 2 -17.06 20.58 14.86
C ARG A 2 -17.49 19.22 15.44
N LEU A 3 -17.88 18.26 14.60
CA LEU A 3 -18.37 16.94 15.02
C LEU A 3 -17.25 15.93 15.27
N TRP A 4 -16.22 15.94 14.45
CA TRP A 4 -15.15 14.93 14.48
C TRP A 4 -13.87 15.43 15.12
N GLY A 5 -13.79 16.74 15.37
CA GLY A 5 -12.58 17.43 15.79
C GLY A 5 -11.59 17.63 14.64
N LYS A 6 -10.73 18.62 14.79
CA LYS A 6 -9.78 19.06 13.75
C LYS A 6 -8.91 17.93 13.20
N LYS A 7 -8.34 17.11 14.07
CA LYS A 7 -7.41 16.05 13.66
C LYS A 7 -8.08 14.98 12.77
N HIS A 8 -9.30 14.54 13.12
CA HIS A 8 -10.03 13.56 12.33
C HIS A 8 -10.52 14.12 11.01
N PHE A 9 -10.99 15.37 11.00
CA PHE A 9 -11.43 16.04 9.80
C PHE A 9 -10.29 16.20 8.79
N ILE A 10 -9.11 16.64 9.25
CA ILE A 10 -7.92 16.80 8.39
C ILE A 10 -7.51 15.44 7.80
N LYS A 11 -7.43 14.39 8.62
CA LYS A 11 -7.11 13.03 8.13
C LYS A 11 -8.12 12.56 7.08
N PHE A 12 -9.41 12.70 7.36
CA PHE A 12 -10.47 12.34 6.43
C PHE A 12 -10.34 13.08 5.10
N TYR A 13 -10.13 14.40 5.15
CA TYR A 13 -9.94 15.25 3.98
C TYR A 13 -8.75 14.79 3.12
N PHE A 14 -7.60 14.54 3.74
CA PHE A 14 -6.43 14.06 3.01
C PHE A 14 -6.59 12.62 2.48
N TYR A 15 -7.19 11.72 3.24
CA TYR A 15 -7.41 10.36 2.76
C TYR A 15 -8.36 10.31 1.57
N THR A 16 -9.43 11.07 1.59
CA THR A 16 -10.36 11.16 0.45
C THR A 16 -9.69 11.79 -0.77
N GLY A 17 -8.87 12.83 -0.57
CA GLY A 17 -8.15 13.50 -1.66
C GLY A 17 -7.05 12.64 -2.27
N ILE A 18 -6.15 12.11 -1.46
CA ILE A 18 -5.05 11.26 -1.93
C ILE A 18 -5.62 9.99 -2.57
N GLY A 19 -6.59 9.36 -1.91
CA GLY A 19 -7.21 8.16 -2.44
C GLY A 19 -7.93 8.39 -3.75
N SER A 20 -8.68 9.50 -3.90
CA SER A 20 -9.33 9.84 -5.17
C SER A 20 -8.32 10.10 -6.29
N GLY A 21 -7.19 10.77 -5.97
CA GLY A 21 -6.10 10.97 -6.92
C GLY A 21 -5.47 9.66 -7.37
N LEU A 22 -5.22 8.72 -6.46
CA LEU A 22 -4.70 7.39 -6.80
C LEU A 22 -5.66 6.59 -7.70
N VAL A 23 -6.96 6.62 -7.40
CA VAL A 23 -7.97 5.99 -8.27
C VAL A 23 -7.96 6.63 -9.66
N THR A 24 -7.87 7.95 -9.72
CA THR A 24 -7.81 8.66 -11.01
C THR A 24 -6.58 8.28 -11.82
N LEU A 25 -5.41 8.14 -11.19
CA LEU A 25 -4.20 7.69 -11.84
C LEU A 25 -4.36 6.28 -12.43
N LEU A 26 -5.03 5.37 -11.72
CA LEU A 26 -5.27 4.01 -12.22
C LEU A 26 -6.18 3.96 -13.45
N PHE A 27 -7.18 4.85 -13.52
CA PHE A 27 -8.13 4.89 -14.63
C PHE A 27 -7.69 5.77 -15.81
N ASN A 28 -6.79 6.74 -15.57
CA ASN A 28 -6.35 7.73 -16.56
C ASN A 28 -4.82 7.80 -16.66
N TYR A 29 -4.11 6.68 -16.55
CA TYR A 29 -2.64 6.68 -16.55
C TYR A 29 -2.04 7.17 -17.88
N GLU A 30 -2.77 7.08 -18.98
CA GLU A 30 -2.36 7.57 -20.31
C GLU A 30 -2.69 9.06 -20.55
N SER A 31 -3.44 9.69 -19.65
CA SER A 31 -3.83 11.08 -19.83
C SER A 31 -2.67 12.04 -19.56
N VAL A 32 -2.35 12.84 -20.55
CA VAL A 32 -1.35 13.93 -20.44
C VAL A 32 -1.91 15.12 -19.64
N THR A 33 -3.23 15.17 -19.43
CA THR A 33 -3.87 16.28 -18.73
C THR A 33 -3.73 16.12 -17.23
N PRO A 34 -3.05 17.05 -16.53
CA PRO A 34 -2.87 16.96 -15.09
C PRO A 34 -4.21 17.14 -14.37
N VAL A 35 -4.53 16.26 -13.45
CA VAL A 35 -5.68 16.42 -12.54
C VAL A 35 -5.23 17.25 -11.35
N VAL A 36 -5.66 18.51 -11.32
CA VAL A 36 -5.30 19.45 -10.26
C VAL A 36 -6.55 19.79 -9.45
N GLY A 37 -6.42 19.74 -8.13
CA GLY A 37 -7.45 20.23 -7.22
C GLY A 37 -7.87 19.29 -6.11
N ALA A 38 -8.38 19.88 -5.04
CA ALA A 38 -8.89 19.19 -3.86
C ALA A 38 -10.33 18.71 -4.01
N SER A 39 -10.87 18.70 -5.23
CA SER A 39 -12.31 18.43 -5.47
C SER A 39 -12.74 17.04 -5.01
N GLY A 40 -11.87 16.00 -5.13
CA GLY A 40 -12.16 14.68 -4.60
C GLY A 40 -12.38 14.69 -3.09
N SER A 41 -11.55 15.45 -2.34
CA SER A 41 -11.77 15.67 -0.89
C SER A 41 -13.08 16.40 -0.60
N VAL A 42 -13.40 17.42 -1.38
CA VAL A 42 -14.63 18.22 -1.22
C VAL A 42 -15.86 17.34 -1.44
N TYR A 43 -15.87 16.51 -2.48
CA TYR A 43 -16.97 15.55 -2.73
C TYR A 43 -17.06 14.51 -1.62
N GLY A 44 -15.92 14.06 -1.07
CA GLY A 44 -15.90 13.20 0.09
C GLY A 44 -16.52 13.84 1.33
N VAL A 45 -16.17 15.08 1.64
CA VAL A 45 -16.74 15.84 2.75
C VAL A 45 -18.23 16.10 2.54
N LEU A 46 -18.63 16.36 1.29
CA LEU A 46 -20.03 16.56 0.94
C LEU A 46 -20.87 15.31 1.20
N LEU A 47 -20.36 14.12 0.80
CA LEU A 47 -21.00 12.86 1.12
C LEU A 47 -21.09 12.64 2.63
N ALA A 48 -19.99 12.87 3.34
CA ALA A 48 -19.96 12.74 4.78
C ALA A 48 -21.01 13.62 5.46
N TYR A 49 -21.17 14.85 5.00
CA TYR A 49 -22.21 15.76 5.49
C TYR A 49 -23.62 15.24 5.22
N GLY A 50 -23.89 14.80 3.99
CA GLY A 50 -25.20 14.25 3.61
C GLY A 50 -25.60 13.00 4.38
N LEU A 51 -24.64 12.12 4.65
CA LEU A 51 -24.89 10.91 5.46
C LEU A 51 -25.04 11.22 6.96
N THR A 52 -24.33 12.22 7.47
CA THR A 52 -24.39 12.58 8.90
C THR A 52 -25.64 13.37 9.22
N TYR A 53 -26.11 14.22 8.29
CA TYR A 53 -27.25 15.10 8.49
C TYR A 53 -28.29 14.97 7.37
N PRO A 54 -28.87 13.78 7.11
CA PRO A 54 -29.65 13.50 5.89
C PRO A 54 -30.86 14.42 5.70
N ASN A 55 -31.47 14.86 6.78
CA ASN A 55 -32.68 15.69 6.76
C ASN A 55 -32.42 17.19 6.87
N ARG A 56 -31.15 17.61 7.01
CA ARG A 56 -30.82 19.03 7.09
C ARG A 56 -31.04 19.70 5.72
N ARG A 57 -31.63 20.91 5.72
CA ARG A 57 -31.87 21.64 4.49
C ARG A 57 -30.62 22.37 4.02
N VAL A 58 -30.26 22.17 2.77
CA VAL A 58 -29.28 22.95 2.02
C VAL A 58 -30.02 23.81 1.03
N TYR A 59 -29.72 25.10 0.99
CA TYR A 59 -30.40 26.03 0.10
C TYR A 59 -29.61 26.15 -1.21
N LEU A 60 -30.15 25.54 -2.28
CA LEU A 60 -29.58 25.68 -3.63
C LEU A 60 -29.81 27.07 -4.11
N TYR A 61 -28.73 27.75 -4.56
CA TYR A 61 -28.74 29.18 -4.92
C TYR A 61 -29.31 30.10 -3.82
N GLY A 62 -29.31 29.67 -2.56
CA GLY A 62 -29.86 30.42 -1.44
C GLY A 62 -31.39 30.45 -1.35
N ILE A 63 -32.11 29.81 -2.27
CA ILE A 63 -33.57 29.92 -2.44
C ILE A 63 -34.27 28.57 -2.25
N ILE A 64 -33.78 27.49 -2.91
CA ILE A 64 -34.47 26.22 -2.97
C ILE A 64 -34.00 25.30 -1.83
N PRO A 65 -34.87 24.99 -0.83
CA PRO A 65 -34.49 24.11 0.26
C PRO A 65 -34.52 22.63 -0.17
N ILE A 66 -33.39 21.97 -0.25
CA ILE A 66 -33.26 20.53 -0.55
C ILE A 66 -32.69 19.84 0.66
N LYS A 67 -33.13 18.60 0.99
CA LYS A 67 -32.51 17.79 2.03
C LYS A 67 -31.09 17.43 1.61
N SER A 68 -30.13 17.55 2.53
CA SER A 68 -28.71 17.34 2.24
C SER A 68 -28.40 15.99 1.60
N LEU A 69 -29.10 14.92 1.99
CA LEU A 69 -28.93 13.60 1.37
C LEU A 69 -29.31 13.63 -0.12
N TRP A 70 -30.46 14.21 -0.48
CA TRP A 70 -30.90 14.31 -1.87
C TRP A 70 -29.99 15.20 -2.70
N PHE A 71 -29.51 16.29 -2.09
CA PHE A 71 -28.53 17.18 -2.71
C PHE A 71 -27.25 16.42 -3.07
N VAL A 72 -26.70 15.61 -2.13
CA VAL A 72 -25.48 14.83 -2.34
C VAL A 72 -25.69 13.72 -3.37
N ILE A 73 -26.84 13.02 -3.33
CA ILE A 73 -27.19 12.03 -4.35
C ILE A 73 -27.27 12.68 -5.74
N GLY A 74 -27.92 13.84 -5.84
CA GLY A 74 -28.02 14.58 -7.10
C GLY A 74 -26.67 14.98 -7.68
N ILE A 75 -25.77 15.52 -6.85
CA ILE A 75 -24.40 15.88 -7.29
C ILE A 75 -23.62 14.63 -7.69
N GLY A 76 -23.72 13.54 -6.92
CA GLY A 76 -23.09 12.26 -7.26
C GLY A 76 -23.60 11.70 -8.59
N PHE A 77 -24.91 11.79 -8.82
CA PHE A 77 -25.52 11.37 -10.09
C PHE A 77 -25.04 12.22 -11.28
N ILE A 78 -24.95 13.54 -11.11
CA ILE A 78 -24.42 14.44 -12.14
C ILE A 78 -22.96 14.08 -12.43
N ALA A 79 -22.12 13.87 -11.43
CA ALA A 79 -20.74 13.46 -11.61
C ALA A 79 -20.64 12.10 -12.33
N PHE A 80 -21.52 11.15 -12.00
CA PHE A 80 -21.60 9.86 -12.67
C PHE A 80 -22.01 9.98 -14.13
N ALA A 81 -23.11 10.69 -14.41
CA ALA A 81 -23.59 10.91 -15.78
C ALA A 81 -22.55 11.65 -16.65
N SER A 82 -21.85 12.63 -16.07
CA SER A 82 -20.81 13.38 -16.75
C SER A 82 -19.52 12.57 -16.98
N SER A 83 -19.30 11.49 -16.25
CA SER A 83 -18.11 10.62 -16.45
C SER A 83 -18.13 9.87 -17.79
N PHE A 84 -19.30 9.76 -18.43
CA PHE A 84 -19.43 9.18 -19.78
C PHE A 84 -19.17 10.19 -20.90
N ASN A 85 -18.97 11.46 -20.56
CA ASN A 85 -18.81 12.52 -21.54
C ASN A 85 -17.34 12.93 -21.64
N ASN A 86 -16.69 12.62 -22.77
CA ASN A 86 -15.26 12.86 -22.99
C ASN A 86 -14.88 14.35 -23.14
N VAL A 87 -15.85 15.27 -23.08
CA VAL A 87 -15.64 16.69 -23.38
C VAL A 87 -15.19 17.53 -22.17
N SER A 88 -15.36 17.06 -20.95
CA SER A 88 -15.01 17.84 -19.76
C SER A 88 -13.62 17.50 -19.23
N GLN A 89 -12.78 18.53 -19.09
CA GLN A 89 -11.45 18.45 -18.43
C GLN A 89 -11.55 18.15 -16.92
N VAL A 90 -12.73 18.15 -16.36
CA VAL A 90 -12.98 17.85 -14.95
C VAL A 90 -13.03 16.34 -14.77
N SER A 91 -12.18 15.81 -13.93
CA SER A 91 -12.16 14.36 -13.65
C SER A 91 -13.36 13.96 -12.79
N HIS A 92 -14.49 13.67 -13.44
CA HIS A 92 -15.69 13.17 -12.75
C HIS A 92 -15.41 11.86 -11.99
N ILE A 93 -14.48 11.04 -12.51
CA ILE A 93 -13.98 9.82 -11.82
C ILE A 93 -13.38 10.19 -10.47
N THR A 94 -12.60 11.28 -10.40
CA THR A 94 -12.00 11.75 -9.13
C THR A 94 -13.07 12.09 -8.09
N HIS A 95 -14.17 12.72 -8.51
CA HIS A 95 -15.28 13.08 -7.63
C HIS A 95 -16.00 11.85 -7.08
N LEU A 96 -16.32 10.90 -7.95
CA LEU A 96 -16.95 9.64 -7.57
C LEU A 96 -16.04 8.81 -6.68
N ALA A 97 -14.74 8.74 -7.00
CA ALA A 97 -13.75 8.06 -6.17
C ALA A 97 -13.66 8.70 -4.77
N GLY A 98 -13.66 10.03 -4.69
CA GLY A 98 -13.68 10.76 -3.42
C GLY A 98 -14.90 10.42 -2.57
N MET A 99 -16.09 10.35 -3.17
CA MET A 99 -17.31 9.92 -2.50
C MET A 99 -17.25 8.45 -2.06
N ALA A 100 -16.78 7.56 -2.91
CA ALA A 100 -16.66 6.13 -2.58
C ALA A 100 -15.69 5.88 -1.42
N ILE A 101 -14.53 6.53 -1.45
CA ILE A 101 -13.53 6.45 -0.37
C ILE A 101 -14.10 7.04 0.92
N ALA A 102 -14.78 8.19 0.85
CA ALA A 102 -15.45 8.78 1.99
C ALA A 102 -16.48 7.83 2.63
N TYR A 103 -17.28 7.14 1.81
CA TYR A 103 -18.24 6.15 2.29
C TYR A 103 -17.55 5.01 3.04
N ILE A 104 -16.46 4.48 2.49
CA ILE A 104 -15.67 3.42 3.12
C ILE A 104 -15.10 3.89 4.47
N LEU A 105 -14.53 5.10 4.51
CA LEU A 105 -13.95 5.68 5.72
C LEU A 105 -14.97 5.92 6.84
N ILE A 106 -16.20 6.28 6.48
CA ILE A 106 -17.29 6.48 7.44
C ILE A 106 -17.75 5.12 8.00
N LYS A 107 -17.88 4.10 7.15
CA LYS A 107 -18.34 2.76 7.57
C LYS A 107 -17.26 1.97 8.29
N LYS A 108 -16.01 2.10 7.88
CA LYS A 108 -14.83 1.40 8.45
C LYS A 108 -13.67 2.39 8.64
N PRO A 109 -13.58 3.07 9.78
CA PRO A 109 -12.48 3.99 10.03
C PRO A 109 -11.14 3.27 9.92
N ILE A 110 -10.26 3.78 9.07
CA ILE A 110 -8.93 3.20 8.86
C ILE A 110 -8.07 3.51 10.08
N ASN A 111 -7.63 2.46 10.76
CA ASN A 111 -6.62 2.58 11.82
C ASN A 111 -5.22 2.48 11.22
N LEU A 112 -4.61 3.62 10.93
CA LEU A 112 -3.25 3.67 10.37
C LEU A 112 -2.22 2.95 11.24
N ASN A 113 -2.35 3.02 12.55
CA ASN A 113 -1.41 2.35 13.45
C ASN A 113 -1.43 0.83 13.22
N GLU A 114 -2.60 0.27 12.97
CA GLU A 114 -2.74 -1.16 12.66
C GLU A 114 -2.12 -1.52 11.31
N ILE A 115 -2.28 -0.66 10.30
CA ILE A 115 -1.66 -0.86 8.97
C ILE A 115 -0.14 -0.80 9.09
N VAL A 116 0.39 0.25 9.73
CA VAL A 116 1.84 0.41 9.95
C VAL A 116 2.40 -0.76 10.75
N PHE A 117 1.70 -1.20 11.80
CA PHE A 117 2.09 -2.36 12.58
C PHE A 117 2.16 -3.64 11.73
N ARG A 118 1.15 -3.92 10.90
CA ARG A 118 1.12 -5.09 10.00
C ARG A 118 2.25 -5.03 8.96
N LEU A 119 2.52 -3.87 8.38
CA LEU A 119 3.61 -3.69 7.43
C LEU A 119 4.97 -3.90 8.09
N ARG A 120 5.18 -3.31 9.28
CA ARG A 120 6.41 -3.49 10.06
C ARG A 120 6.61 -4.94 10.47
N LYS A 121 5.56 -5.63 10.90
CA LYS A 121 5.60 -7.05 11.26
C LYS A 121 6.04 -7.90 10.05
N ARG A 122 5.41 -7.72 8.88
CA ARG A 122 5.79 -8.44 7.65
C ARG A 122 7.25 -8.18 7.24
N PHE A 123 7.70 -6.95 7.37
CA PHE A 123 9.09 -6.60 7.06
C PHE A 123 10.07 -7.29 8.01
N LEU A 124 9.78 -7.33 9.32
CA LEU A 124 10.59 -8.02 10.30
C LEU A 124 10.59 -9.53 10.07
N GLU A 125 9.44 -10.13 9.81
CA GLU A 125 9.32 -11.56 9.45
C GLU A 125 10.16 -11.89 8.20
N TYR A 126 10.12 -11.05 7.18
CA TYR A 126 10.96 -11.21 6.01
C TYR A 126 12.46 -11.18 6.34
N GLN A 127 12.90 -10.22 7.19
CA GLN A 127 14.29 -10.14 7.63
C GLN A 127 14.72 -11.37 8.44
N VAL A 128 13.87 -11.84 9.35
CA VAL A 128 14.13 -13.04 10.15
C VAL A 128 14.28 -14.26 9.25
N ASN A 129 13.33 -14.48 8.34
CA ASN A 129 13.37 -15.60 7.40
C ASN A 129 14.62 -15.57 6.50
N GLN A 130 15.09 -14.40 6.10
CA GLN A 130 16.33 -14.25 5.33
C GLN A 130 17.57 -14.61 6.16
N LYS A 131 17.60 -14.21 7.44
CA LYS A 131 18.68 -14.60 8.36
C LYS A 131 18.69 -16.10 8.63
N GLU A 132 17.54 -16.69 8.89
CA GLU A 132 17.42 -18.13 9.12
C GLU A 132 17.90 -18.95 7.91
N LYS A 133 17.50 -18.55 6.69
CA LYS A 133 17.99 -19.18 5.47
C LYS A 133 19.51 -19.12 5.38
N ARG A 134 20.10 -17.96 5.64
CA ARG A 134 21.56 -17.78 5.61
C ARG A 134 22.28 -18.67 6.64
N ILE A 135 21.76 -18.72 7.87
CA ILE A 135 22.33 -19.55 8.94
C ILE A 135 22.24 -21.04 8.56
N THR A 136 21.12 -21.45 7.99
CA THR A 136 20.93 -22.83 7.54
C THR A 136 21.89 -23.19 6.40
N GLU A 137 22.06 -22.31 5.42
CA GLU A 137 23.02 -22.50 4.32
C GLU A 137 24.46 -22.62 4.87
N GLU A 138 24.87 -21.74 5.78
CA GLU A 138 26.17 -21.77 6.42
C GLU A 138 26.41 -23.07 7.15
N PHE A 139 25.46 -23.53 7.96
CA PHE A 139 25.52 -24.75 8.67
C PHE A 139 25.68 -25.98 7.75
N GLN A 140 24.97 -25.99 6.62
CA GLN A 140 25.09 -27.06 5.63
C GLN A 140 26.48 -27.06 4.94
N VAL A 141 26.98 -25.87 4.61
CA VAL A 141 28.33 -25.72 4.02
C VAL A 141 29.39 -26.18 5.00
N GLU A 142 29.34 -25.73 6.25
CA GLU A 142 30.27 -26.12 7.30
C GLU A 142 30.26 -27.66 7.57
N LYS A 143 29.05 -28.23 7.64
CA LYS A 143 28.86 -29.66 7.80
C LYS A 143 29.47 -30.45 6.64
N ASN A 144 29.30 -29.96 5.42
CA ASN A 144 29.89 -30.62 4.24
C ASN A 144 31.44 -30.55 4.24
N ILE A 145 31.99 -29.37 4.56
CA ILE A 145 33.44 -29.20 4.70
C ILE A 145 34.00 -30.17 5.76
N ASN A 146 33.39 -30.19 6.94
CA ASN A 146 33.86 -31.07 8.03
C ASN A 146 33.82 -32.52 7.62
N ARG A 147 32.79 -32.98 6.92
CA ARG A 147 32.71 -34.34 6.39
C ARG A 147 33.89 -34.66 5.44
N ILE A 148 34.22 -33.75 4.55
CA ILE A 148 35.30 -33.90 3.57
C ILE A 148 36.66 -33.90 4.29
N LEU A 149 36.86 -33.01 5.27
CA LEU A 149 38.07 -32.95 6.09
C LEU A 149 38.26 -34.23 6.90
N ASP A 150 37.19 -34.78 7.48
CA ASP A 150 37.24 -36.07 8.19
C ASP A 150 37.66 -37.22 7.28
N LYS A 151 37.19 -37.22 6.03
CA LYS A 151 37.61 -38.20 5.02
C LYS A 151 39.09 -38.06 4.66
N ILE A 152 39.58 -36.83 4.49
CA ILE A 152 41.00 -36.55 4.24
C ILE A 152 41.87 -37.08 5.37
N ASN A 153 41.45 -36.85 6.63
CA ASN A 153 42.19 -37.29 7.81
C ASN A 153 42.24 -38.80 7.95
N LYS A 154 41.22 -39.52 7.48
CA LYS A 154 41.15 -40.98 7.58
C LYS A 154 41.80 -41.74 6.41
N GLU A 155 41.62 -41.25 5.20
CA GLU A 155 41.91 -41.98 3.97
C GLU A 155 42.94 -41.28 3.07
N GLY A 156 43.28 -40.03 3.38
CA GLY A 156 44.18 -39.21 2.58
C GLY A 156 43.46 -38.38 1.50
N PHE A 157 44.12 -37.30 1.05
CA PHE A 157 43.60 -36.40 0.04
C PHE A 157 43.36 -37.07 -1.32
N ASP A 158 44.23 -38.02 -1.69
CA ASP A 158 44.16 -38.73 -2.97
C ASP A 158 42.93 -39.64 -3.12
N LYS A 159 42.19 -39.87 -2.04
CA LYS A 159 40.94 -40.64 -2.04
C LYS A 159 39.69 -39.81 -2.18
N LEU A 160 39.82 -38.50 -2.34
CA LEU A 160 38.68 -37.62 -2.66
C LEU A 160 38.28 -37.79 -4.13
N SER A 161 36.96 -37.85 -4.37
CA SER A 161 36.44 -37.75 -5.73
C SER A 161 36.64 -36.32 -6.25
N ASP A 162 36.66 -36.19 -7.58
CA ASP A 162 36.74 -34.85 -8.25
C ASP A 162 35.67 -33.91 -7.74
N GLN A 163 34.46 -34.41 -7.49
CA GLN A 163 33.32 -33.64 -6.98
C GLN A 163 33.55 -33.18 -5.53
N GLU A 164 34.14 -34.02 -4.66
CA GLU A 164 34.47 -33.63 -3.30
C GLU A 164 35.58 -32.58 -3.23
N GLN A 165 36.54 -32.63 -4.14
CA GLN A 165 37.60 -31.62 -4.24
C GLN A 165 37.01 -30.29 -4.69
N GLU A 166 36.10 -30.28 -5.69
CA GLU A 166 35.41 -29.09 -6.18
C GLU A 166 34.53 -28.49 -5.09
N ASP A 167 33.75 -29.31 -4.38
CA ASP A 167 32.90 -28.88 -3.26
C ASP A 167 33.71 -28.27 -2.13
N LEU A 168 34.86 -28.85 -1.78
CA LEU A 168 35.75 -28.29 -0.77
C LEU A 168 36.26 -26.90 -1.17
N TYR A 169 36.67 -26.75 -2.42
CA TYR A 169 37.16 -25.49 -2.95
C TYR A 169 36.06 -24.42 -2.97
N LYS A 170 34.89 -24.72 -3.51
CA LYS A 170 33.74 -23.79 -3.57
C LYS A 170 33.26 -23.36 -2.19
N ASN A 171 33.11 -24.34 -1.29
CA ASN A 171 32.63 -24.10 0.06
C ASN A 171 33.62 -23.29 0.90
N SER A 172 34.94 -23.54 0.74
CA SER A 172 35.98 -22.77 1.42
C SER A 172 36.05 -21.34 0.95
N GLN A 173 35.88 -21.08 -0.38
CA GLN A 173 35.77 -19.72 -0.93
C GLN A 173 34.51 -19.01 -0.42
N PHE A 174 33.40 -19.73 -0.29
CA PHE A 174 32.15 -19.17 0.24
C PHE A 174 32.35 -18.66 1.68
N LEU A 175 32.98 -19.45 2.56
CA LEU A 175 33.24 -19.03 3.92
C LEU A 175 34.30 -17.93 4.03
N SER A 176 35.36 -17.93 3.19
CA SER A 176 36.40 -16.91 3.21
C SER A 176 35.90 -15.52 2.79
N LYS A 177 35.06 -15.46 1.74
CA LYS A 177 34.45 -14.20 1.25
C LYS A 177 33.51 -13.55 2.26
N ARG A 178 33.03 -14.29 3.22
CA ARG A 178 32.13 -13.80 4.28
C ARG A 178 32.85 -13.26 5.48
N LYS A 179 33.95 -13.91 5.93
CA LYS A 179 34.80 -13.40 7.03
C LYS A 179 35.40 -12.02 6.74
N THR A 180 35.41 -11.60 5.49
CA THR A 180 35.91 -10.27 5.07
C THR A 180 34.80 -9.22 4.99
N LYS A 181 33.52 -9.56 5.26
CA LYS A 181 32.36 -8.64 5.18
C LYS A 181 31.73 -8.28 6.53
N ASP A 182 32.12 -8.97 7.59
CA ASP A 182 31.78 -8.67 8.99
C ASP A 182 32.93 -7.89 9.64
#